data_69313f6832d1ff367c4af03d7b9f4f86
#
_entry.id   69313f6832d1ff367c4af03d7b9f4f86
#
_cell.length_a   1.000
_cell.length_b   1.000
_cell.length_c   1.000
_cell.angle_alpha   90.00
_cell.angle_beta   90.00
_cell.angle_gamma   90.00
#
_symmetry.space_group_name_H-M   'P 1'
#
loop_
_entity.id
_entity.type
_entity.pdbx_description
1 polymer ?
#
loop_
_entity_poly.entity_id
_entity_poly.type
_entity_poly.pdbx_seq_one_letter_code
_entity_poly.pdbx_strand_id
1 'polypeptide(L)'
;ASRLSQRLGVPALLLFLALGMLFGSDGLFRIPFDNFEAAERICSVALIFIMFYGGFGTRWEAARPAAARAVVLSTLGVAVTALLTALFCHFALGFSVLESFLTGAVISSTDAASVFSILRSKKLGLRNHTASLLEVESGSNDPASYMLTVIALSLMGVGGGGAIPWMIFAQVVFGLGLGAAVAGLSILVLRRLTLSDGLDTIFVVAAALLSFALPAVVWGNGYLGAYLAGILIGNAKIPHKAALVHFFDGLTGLAQILIFFLLGLLSFPRQLPAVFLPALAIMVFLTFVARPAAVFLLLAPFRCGVRQCLLVSWAGLRGAASIVFAIMAVASGAAIGYDLFHIVFCIALLSVAVQGSLLPLAARKLDMVDSAESISRTFNDYQDQRQLHLTRFPIGAGHPWVGRTIGECELPADALVVMLRRGSENVIPNGDTAIQAGDLMVLGTPLYEDDDGVSLREVPVAEHGDWIGRPIKELGIPAEVLIVLVRRADGTTVVPKGGTVLQQGDMLVVNEWEET
;
A
#
# COMPACT_ATOMS: atom_id res chain seq x y z
N ALA A 1 -2.09 -15.09 -11.51
CA ALA A 1 -3.24 -14.22 -11.16
C ALA A 1 -3.14 -12.85 -11.83
N SER A 2 -2.02 -12.11 -11.73
CA SER A 2 -1.89 -10.75 -12.28
C SER A 2 -2.10 -10.67 -13.81
N ARG A 3 -1.50 -11.57 -14.60
CA ARG A 3 -1.69 -11.63 -16.06
C ARG A 3 -3.15 -11.96 -16.46
N LEU A 4 -3.83 -12.79 -15.69
CA LEU A 4 -5.23 -13.16 -15.94
C LEU A 4 -6.17 -11.99 -15.59
N SER A 5 -5.90 -11.31 -14.47
CA SER A 5 -6.60 -10.09 -14.05
C SER A 5 -6.52 -8.98 -15.10
N GLN A 6 -5.32 -8.73 -15.64
CA GLN A 6 -5.12 -7.72 -16.69
C GLN A 6 -5.88 -8.06 -17.99
N ARG A 7 -5.95 -9.36 -18.37
CA ARG A 7 -6.70 -9.81 -19.55
C ARG A 7 -8.22 -9.75 -19.37
N LEU A 8 -8.71 -10.07 -18.16
CA LEU A 8 -10.15 -10.06 -17.85
C LEU A 8 -10.66 -8.68 -17.46
N GLY A 9 -9.77 -7.71 -17.17
CA GLY A 9 -10.16 -6.38 -16.68
C GLY A 9 -10.81 -6.38 -15.29
N VAL A 10 -10.65 -7.47 -14.53
CA VAL A 10 -11.24 -7.68 -13.21
C VAL A 10 -10.13 -7.49 -12.16
N PRO A 11 -10.38 -6.81 -11.03
CA PRO A 11 -9.40 -6.70 -9.97
C PRO A 11 -8.87 -8.05 -9.49
N ALA A 12 -7.54 -8.19 -9.33
CA ALA A 12 -6.91 -9.46 -8.94
C ALA A 12 -7.48 -10.04 -7.65
N LEU A 13 -7.94 -9.18 -6.74
CA LEU A 13 -8.53 -9.57 -5.46
C LEU A 13 -9.80 -10.41 -5.62
N LEU A 14 -10.63 -10.13 -6.64
CA LEU A 14 -11.82 -10.94 -6.93
C LEU A 14 -11.46 -12.37 -7.40
N LEU A 15 -10.29 -12.56 -8.03
CA LEU A 15 -9.82 -13.90 -8.39
C LEU A 15 -9.45 -14.71 -7.15
N PHE A 16 -8.82 -14.09 -6.14
CA PHE A 16 -8.51 -14.77 -4.88
C PHE A 16 -9.78 -15.09 -4.07
N LEU A 17 -10.76 -14.21 -4.10
CA LEU A 17 -12.07 -14.48 -3.52
C LEU A 17 -12.76 -15.65 -4.21
N ALA A 18 -12.82 -15.68 -5.54
CA ALA A 18 -13.37 -16.79 -6.31
C ALA A 18 -12.60 -18.10 -6.05
N LEU A 19 -11.27 -18.02 -5.94
CA LEU A 19 -10.45 -19.17 -5.57
C LEU A 19 -10.82 -19.67 -4.16
N GLY A 20 -10.98 -18.79 -3.17
CA GLY A 20 -11.46 -19.15 -1.83
C GLY A 20 -12.83 -19.86 -1.87
N MET A 21 -13.78 -19.38 -2.67
CA MET A 21 -15.07 -20.02 -2.87
C MET A 21 -14.95 -21.43 -3.47
N LEU A 22 -14.01 -21.65 -4.41
CA LEU A 22 -13.75 -22.96 -4.98
C LEU A 22 -13.20 -23.97 -3.96
N PHE A 23 -12.37 -23.47 -3.02
CA PHE A 23 -11.82 -24.31 -1.94
C PHE A 23 -12.76 -24.47 -0.75
N GLY A 24 -13.70 -23.55 -0.54
CA GLY A 24 -14.61 -23.52 0.62
C GLY A 24 -15.55 -24.72 0.74
N SER A 25 -16.30 -24.73 1.82
CA SER A 25 -17.18 -25.84 2.23
C SER A 25 -18.21 -26.24 1.15
N ASP A 26 -18.74 -25.26 0.41
CA ASP A 26 -19.68 -25.46 -0.70
C ASP A 26 -19.00 -25.52 -2.07
N GLY A 27 -17.68 -25.33 -2.10
CA GLY A 27 -16.90 -25.29 -3.33
C GLY A 27 -16.56 -26.68 -3.90
N LEU A 28 -15.72 -26.69 -4.94
CA LEU A 28 -15.28 -27.91 -5.62
C LEU A 28 -14.44 -28.81 -4.71
N PHE A 29 -13.55 -28.23 -3.90
CA PHE A 29 -12.63 -28.97 -3.02
C PHE A 29 -13.21 -29.30 -1.65
N ARG A 30 -14.33 -28.66 -1.27
CA ARG A 30 -15.10 -28.92 -0.03
C ARG A 30 -14.25 -28.94 1.25
N ILE A 31 -13.31 -28.02 1.38
CA ILE A 31 -12.54 -27.87 2.61
C ILE A 31 -13.47 -27.27 3.67
N PRO A 32 -13.75 -27.98 4.78
CA PRO A 32 -14.64 -27.47 5.81
C PRO A 32 -13.94 -26.31 6.56
N PHE A 33 -14.42 -25.10 6.35
CA PHE A 33 -13.96 -23.91 7.05
C PHE A 33 -15.17 -23.00 7.33
N ASP A 34 -15.64 -23.05 8.57
CA ASP A 34 -16.80 -22.29 9.09
C ASP A 34 -16.47 -21.54 10.39
N ASN A 35 -15.19 -21.46 10.73
CA ASN A 35 -14.72 -20.85 11.97
C ASN A 35 -14.57 -19.33 11.81
N PHE A 36 -15.66 -18.59 12.07
CA PHE A 36 -15.69 -17.12 12.02
C PHE A 36 -14.73 -16.48 13.02
N GLU A 37 -14.52 -17.08 14.20
CA GLU A 37 -13.59 -16.54 15.21
C GLU A 37 -12.13 -16.61 14.75
N ALA A 38 -11.71 -17.75 14.17
CA ALA A 38 -10.37 -17.87 13.60
C ALA A 38 -10.15 -16.91 12.42
N ALA A 39 -11.15 -16.78 11.54
CA ALA A 39 -11.10 -15.86 10.43
C ALA A 39 -11.05 -14.40 10.89
N GLU A 40 -11.83 -14.04 11.90
CA GLU A 40 -11.82 -12.70 12.50
C GLU A 40 -10.42 -12.33 12.97
N ARG A 41 -9.78 -13.22 13.77
CA ARG A 41 -8.44 -12.97 14.29
C ARG A 41 -7.40 -12.78 13.19
N ILE A 42 -7.41 -13.64 12.16
CA ILE A 42 -6.47 -13.53 11.03
C ILE A 42 -6.73 -12.26 10.24
N CYS A 43 -7.99 -11.98 9.89
CA CYS A 43 -8.37 -10.81 9.12
C CYS A 43 -8.10 -9.50 9.88
N SER A 44 -8.31 -9.48 11.20
CA SER A 44 -8.01 -8.33 12.05
C SER A 44 -6.52 -7.99 12.05
N VAL A 45 -5.64 -9.00 12.19
CA VAL A 45 -4.18 -8.79 12.10
C VAL A 45 -3.78 -8.29 10.70
N ALA A 46 -4.33 -8.87 9.65
CA ALA A 46 -4.09 -8.42 8.28
C ALA A 46 -4.54 -6.96 8.08
N LEU A 47 -5.70 -6.59 8.63
CA LEU A 47 -6.24 -5.24 8.54
C LEU A 47 -5.38 -4.21 9.32
N ILE A 48 -4.72 -4.61 10.43
CA ILE A 48 -3.77 -3.73 11.14
C ILE A 48 -2.65 -3.27 10.18
N PHE A 49 -2.05 -4.21 9.43
CA PHE A 49 -0.98 -3.87 8.49
C PHE A 49 -1.47 -3.03 7.32
N ILE A 50 -2.68 -3.31 6.81
CA ILE A 50 -3.31 -2.50 5.76
C ILE A 50 -3.52 -1.07 6.25
N MET A 51 -4.06 -0.88 7.46
CA MET A 51 -4.29 0.44 8.05
C MET A 51 -2.99 1.19 8.32
N PHE A 52 -2.01 0.51 8.93
CA PHE A 52 -0.70 1.10 9.20
C PHE A 52 -0.02 1.55 7.90
N TYR A 53 0.01 0.70 6.87
CA TYR A 53 0.65 1.02 5.60
C TYR A 53 -0.13 2.09 4.82
N GLY A 54 -1.46 2.09 4.87
CA GLY A 54 -2.28 3.16 4.32
C GLY A 54 -1.90 4.53 4.88
N GLY A 55 -1.65 4.60 6.20
CA GLY A 55 -1.11 5.79 6.83
C GLY A 55 0.35 6.07 6.47
N PHE A 56 1.22 5.05 6.52
CA PHE A 56 2.66 5.16 6.26
C PHE A 56 2.97 5.62 4.82
N GLY A 57 2.16 5.17 3.86
CA GLY A 57 2.26 5.56 2.46
C GLY A 57 1.76 6.99 2.20
N THR A 58 0.90 7.55 3.02
CA THR A 58 0.30 8.86 2.79
C THR A 58 1.30 9.99 2.98
N ARG A 59 1.62 10.73 1.90
CA ARG A 59 2.48 11.92 1.93
C ARG A 59 1.67 13.13 2.41
N TRP A 60 1.97 13.62 3.61
CA TRP A 60 1.22 14.72 4.22
C TRP A 60 1.21 16.01 3.38
N GLU A 61 2.33 16.37 2.76
CA GLU A 61 2.41 17.55 1.91
C GLU A 61 1.42 17.51 0.73
N ALA A 62 1.28 16.35 0.10
CA ALA A 62 0.35 16.14 -1.01
C ALA A 62 -1.10 15.95 -0.53
N ALA A 63 -1.29 15.38 0.66
CA ALA A 63 -2.60 15.14 1.26
C ALA A 63 -3.21 16.40 1.90
N ARG A 64 -2.37 17.31 2.43
CA ARG A 64 -2.79 18.52 3.17
C ARG A 64 -3.89 19.35 2.51
N PRO A 65 -3.87 19.62 1.18
CA PRO A 65 -4.94 20.40 0.53
C PRO A 65 -6.31 19.72 0.56
N ALA A 66 -6.35 18.38 0.65
CA ALA A 66 -7.57 17.59 0.70
C ALA A 66 -7.96 17.14 2.12
N ALA A 67 -7.04 17.26 3.10
CA ALA A 67 -7.16 16.66 4.43
C ALA A 67 -8.45 17.04 5.17
N ALA A 68 -8.82 18.32 5.22
CA ALA A 68 -10.04 18.76 5.91
C ALA A 68 -11.30 18.12 5.31
N ARG A 69 -11.38 18.06 3.97
CA ARG A 69 -12.49 17.42 3.25
C ARG A 69 -12.53 15.92 3.50
N ALA A 70 -11.36 15.28 3.49
CA ALA A 70 -11.23 13.86 3.74
C ALA A 70 -11.62 13.50 5.17
N VAL A 71 -11.17 14.25 6.18
CA VAL A 71 -11.53 14.02 7.59
C VAL A 71 -13.04 14.18 7.81
N VAL A 72 -13.67 15.18 7.22
CA VAL A 72 -15.13 15.36 7.34
C VAL A 72 -15.88 14.18 6.70
N LEU A 73 -15.44 13.71 5.53
CA LEU A 73 -16.07 12.55 4.87
C LEU A 73 -15.79 11.24 5.61
N SER A 74 -14.59 11.05 6.14
CA SER A 74 -14.24 9.81 6.85
C SER A 74 -14.83 9.71 8.26
N THR A 75 -15.35 10.79 8.82
CA THR A 75 -16.00 10.81 10.14
C THR A 75 -17.51 11.04 10.00
N LEU A 76 -17.92 12.27 9.72
CA LEU A 76 -19.34 12.63 9.55
C LEU A 76 -19.96 11.93 8.33
N GLY A 77 -19.20 11.76 7.25
CA GLY A 77 -19.67 11.07 6.04
C GLY A 77 -19.98 9.61 6.30
N VAL A 78 -19.13 8.93 7.08
CA VAL A 78 -19.38 7.56 7.54
C VAL A 78 -20.63 7.49 8.40
N ALA A 79 -20.77 8.40 9.38
CA ALA A 79 -21.93 8.44 10.27
C ALA A 79 -23.25 8.70 9.51
N VAL A 80 -23.26 9.68 8.58
CA VAL A 80 -24.43 9.98 7.74
C VAL A 80 -24.77 8.80 6.83
N THR A 81 -23.76 8.19 6.19
CA THR A 81 -23.95 7.02 5.32
C THR A 81 -24.49 5.84 6.10
N ALA A 82 -23.95 5.56 7.30
CA ALA A 82 -24.42 4.51 8.19
C ALA A 82 -25.87 4.74 8.62
N LEU A 83 -26.20 5.97 9.02
CA LEU A 83 -27.56 6.33 9.44
C LEU A 83 -28.57 6.18 8.31
N LEU A 84 -28.28 6.74 7.13
CA LEU A 84 -29.19 6.63 5.98
C LEU A 84 -29.40 5.18 5.56
N THR A 85 -28.33 4.38 5.58
CA THR A 85 -28.40 2.95 5.27
C THR A 85 -29.19 2.19 6.34
N ALA A 86 -29.00 2.52 7.62
CA ALA A 86 -29.79 1.92 8.70
C ALA A 86 -31.29 2.24 8.57
N LEU A 87 -31.64 3.48 8.27
CA LEU A 87 -33.04 3.87 8.01
C LEU A 87 -33.63 3.08 6.84
N PHE A 88 -32.88 2.92 5.76
CA PHE A 88 -33.32 2.11 4.63
C PHE A 88 -33.54 0.64 5.02
N CYS A 89 -32.58 0.03 5.72
CA CYS A 89 -32.69 -1.36 6.17
C CYS A 89 -33.90 -1.55 7.10
N HIS A 90 -34.16 -0.60 7.99
CA HIS A 90 -35.29 -0.65 8.90
C HIS A 90 -36.65 -0.52 8.17
N PHE A 91 -36.81 0.55 7.38
CA PHE A 91 -38.11 0.87 6.78
C PHE A 91 -38.42 0.07 5.52
N ALA A 92 -37.42 -0.24 4.70
CA ALA A 92 -37.61 -0.93 3.41
C ALA A 92 -37.44 -2.46 3.53
N LEU A 93 -36.52 -2.93 4.38
CA LEU A 93 -36.24 -4.37 4.52
C LEU A 93 -36.83 -4.98 5.79
N GLY A 94 -37.34 -4.15 6.71
CA GLY A 94 -37.99 -4.63 7.95
C GLY A 94 -37.02 -5.16 9.01
N PHE A 95 -35.73 -4.84 8.93
CA PHE A 95 -34.77 -5.25 9.96
C PHE A 95 -35.04 -4.49 11.27
N SER A 96 -34.69 -5.08 12.40
CA SER A 96 -34.77 -4.38 13.68
C SER A 96 -33.89 -3.13 13.69
N VAL A 97 -34.15 -2.17 14.57
CA VAL A 97 -33.42 -0.90 14.62
C VAL A 97 -31.93 -1.13 14.88
N LEU A 98 -31.56 -2.01 15.81
CA LEU A 98 -30.18 -2.29 16.16
C LEU A 98 -29.45 -3.05 15.05
N GLU A 99 -30.10 -4.03 14.45
CA GLU A 99 -29.55 -4.77 13.31
C GLU A 99 -29.36 -3.88 12.08
N SER A 100 -30.31 -2.97 11.82
CA SER A 100 -30.21 -1.97 10.75
C SER A 100 -29.04 -1.03 10.99
N PHE A 101 -28.84 -0.57 12.23
CA PHE A 101 -27.70 0.27 12.59
C PHE A 101 -26.37 -0.49 12.45
N LEU A 102 -26.31 -1.75 12.87
CA LEU A 102 -25.14 -2.61 12.69
C LEU A 102 -24.80 -2.77 11.21
N THR A 103 -25.81 -3.08 10.36
CA THR A 103 -25.59 -3.20 8.91
C THR A 103 -25.06 -1.90 8.33
N GLY A 104 -25.67 -0.75 8.66
CA GLY A 104 -25.23 0.56 8.21
C GLY A 104 -23.80 0.87 8.67
N ALA A 105 -23.45 0.57 9.92
CA ALA A 105 -22.12 0.78 10.48
C ALA A 105 -21.05 -0.04 9.73
N VAL A 106 -21.28 -1.34 9.57
CA VAL A 106 -20.36 -2.28 8.93
C VAL A 106 -20.06 -1.90 7.47
N ILE A 107 -21.08 -1.50 6.70
CA ILE A 107 -20.91 -1.20 5.27
C ILE A 107 -20.62 0.27 4.99
N SER A 108 -20.44 1.12 5.99
CA SER A 108 -20.20 2.56 5.77
C SER A 108 -18.77 2.90 5.34
N SER A 109 -17.79 2.02 5.59
CA SER A 109 -16.40 2.21 5.13
C SER A 109 -16.26 2.06 3.62
N THR A 110 -15.26 2.72 3.00
CA THR A 110 -14.97 2.64 1.56
C THR A 110 -13.56 2.11 1.31
N ASP A 111 -13.33 1.49 0.16
CA ASP A 111 -12.08 0.82 -0.21
C ASP A 111 -11.30 1.60 -1.28
N ALA A 112 -10.30 2.38 -0.86
CA ALA A 112 -9.40 3.06 -1.79
C ALA A 112 -8.45 2.10 -2.50
N ALA A 113 -8.07 0.97 -1.88
CA ALA A 113 -7.12 0.06 -2.50
C ALA A 113 -7.65 -0.46 -3.84
N SER A 114 -8.93 -0.85 -3.88
CA SER A 114 -9.60 -1.23 -5.13
C SER A 114 -9.70 -0.06 -6.11
N VAL A 115 -10.06 1.14 -5.65
CA VAL A 115 -10.14 2.34 -6.48
C VAL A 115 -8.80 2.63 -7.15
N PHE A 116 -7.71 2.70 -6.36
CA PHE A 116 -6.38 3.01 -6.89
C PHE A 116 -5.80 1.89 -7.75
N SER A 117 -6.06 0.62 -7.42
CA SER A 117 -5.68 -0.51 -8.27
C SER A 117 -6.29 -0.37 -9.68
N ILE A 118 -7.58 0.01 -9.75
CA ILE A 118 -8.27 0.23 -11.03
C ILE A 118 -7.71 1.45 -11.77
N LEU A 119 -7.53 2.59 -11.09
CA LEU A 119 -7.01 3.82 -11.71
C LEU A 119 -5.58 3.63 -12.23
N ARG A 120 -4.70 2.97 -11.45
CA ARG A 120 -3.32 2.65 -11.86
C ARG A 120 -3.28 1.71 -13.06
N SER A 121 -4.09 0.63 -13.06
CA SER A 121 -4.14 -0.31 -14.20
C SER A 121 -4.53 0.37 -15.52
N LYS A 122 -5.28 1.48 -15.45
CA LYS A 122 -5.72 2.28 -16.60
C LYS A 122 -4.92 3.56 -16.80
N LYS A 123 -3.89 3.82 -15.98
CA LYS A 123 -3.04 5.02 -16.00
C LYS A 123 -3.84 6.34 -15.97
N LEU A 124 -4.86 6.42 -15.09
CA LEU A 124 -5.77 7.57 -14.98
C LEU A 124 -5.44 8.41 -13.75
N GLY A 125 -4.96 9.63 -13.94
CA GLY A 125 -4.90 10.68 -12.92
C GLY A 125 -6.25 11.37 -12.73
N LEU A 126 -6.51 11.93 -11.54
CA LEU A 126 -7.77 12.63 -11.23
C LEU A 126 -7.52 14.10 -10.91
N ARG A 127 -8.34 14.99 -11.50
CA ARG A 127 -8.29 16.44 -11.30
C ARG A 127 -8.66 16.88 -9.88
N ASN A 128 -8.24 18.10 -9.50
CA ASN A 128 -8.66 18.81 -8.29
C ASN A 128 -8.28 18.07 -6.98
N HIS A 129 -7.14 17.41 -6.92
CA HIS A 129 -6.70 16.62 -5.76
C HIS A 129 -7.73 15.55 -5.34
N THR A 130 -8.54 15.05 -6.28
CA THR A 130 -9.59 14.07 -5.98
C THR A 130 -8.96 12.72 -5.60
N ALA A 131 -7.83 12.37 -6.20
CA ALA A 131 -7.07 11.17 -5.81
C ALA A 131 -6.65 11.27 -4.33
N SER A 132 -6.01 12.36 -3.92
CA SER A 132 -5.60 12.59 -2.53
C SER A 132 -6.80 12.60 -1.56
N LEU A 133 -7.94 13.16 -1.99
CA LEU A 133 -9.16 13.16 -1.19
C LEU A 133 -9.66 11.73 -0.93
N LEU A 134 -9.75 10.91 -1.98
CA LEU A 134 -10.22 9.52 -1.89
C LEU A 134 -9.27 8.66 -1.07
N GLU A 135 -7.96 8.86 -1.20
CA GLU A 135 -6.94 8.11 -0.48
C GLU A 135 -7.01 8.37 1.02
N VAL A 136 -6.98 9.66 1.43
CA VAL A 136 -7.04 10.03 2.85
C VAL A 136 -8.40 9.70 3.45
N GLU A 137 -9.50 9.92 2.71
CA GLU A 137 -10.84 9.56 3.17
C GLU A 137 -10.93 8.07 3.46
N SER A 138 -10.55 7.22 2.51
CA SER A 138 -10.70 5.79 2.65
C SER A 138 -9.74 5.18 3.69
N GLY A 139 -8.50 5.70 3.79
CA GLY A 139 -7.58 5.24 4.84
C GLY A 139 -8.04 5.57 6.26
N SER A 140 -8.87 6.62 6.43
CA SER A 140 -9.35 7.09 7.73
C SER A 140 -10.81 6.74 8.05
N ASN A 141 -11.59 6.22 7.10
CA ASN A 141 -13.00 5.89 7.33
C ASN A 141 -13.22 4.50 7.97
N ASP A 142 -12.30 3.56 7.78
CA ASP A 142 -12.36 2.23 8.39
C ASP A 142 -12.36 2.30 9.93
N PRO A 143 -11.48 3.09 10.58
CA PRO A 143 -11.57 3.33 12.02
C PRO A 143 -12.91 3.90 12.49
N ALA A 144 -13.55 4.77 11.69
CA ALA A 144 -14.85 5.34 12.03
C ALA A 144 -15.97 4.28 11.90
N SER A 145 -15.95 3.49 10.84
CA SER A 145 -16.87 2.36 10.64
C SER A 145 -16.73 1.30 11.74
N TYR A 146 -15.47 0.96 12.10
CA TYR A 146 -15.18 0.08 13.23
C TYR A 146 -15.79 0.62 14.54
N MET A 147 -15.59 1.93 14.82
CA MET A 147 -16.15 2.57 16.00
C MET A 147 -17.68 2.44 16.05
N LEU A 148 -18.37 2.73 14.95
CA LEU A 148 -19.82 2.59 14.87
C LEU A 148 -20.27 1.12 15.03
N THR A 149 -19.51 0.17 14.48
CA THR A 149 -19.78 -1.26 14.62
C THR A 149 -19.67 -1.72 16.08
N VAL A 150 -18.61 -1.30 16.79
CA VAL A 150 -18.44 -1.60 18.22
C VAL A 150 -19.56 -0.97 19.07
N ILE A 151 -19.99 0.25 18.74
CA ILE A 151 -21.13 0.89 19.41
C ILE A 151 -22.42 0.10 19.15
N ALA A 152 -22.67 -0.31 17.90
CA ALA A 152 -23.85 -1.12 17.56
C ALA A 152 -23.87 -2.45 18.33
N LEU A 153 -22.74 -3.16 18.39
CA LEU A 153 -22.61 -4.42 19.16
C LEU A 153 -22.82 -4.20 20.65
N SER A 154 -22.29 -3.11 21.22
CA SER A 154 -22.50 -2.76 22.62
C SER A 154 -23.98 -2.48 22.93
N LEU A 155 -24.70 -1.81 22.02
CA LEU A 155 -26.14 -1.60 22.13
C LEU A 155 -26.96 -2.91 22.02
N MET A 156 -26.41 -3.90 21.31
CA MET A 156 -26.98 -5.26 21.22
C MET A 156 -26.62 -6.13 22.42
N GLY A 157 -25.93 -5.59 23.43
CA GLY A 157 -25.57 -6.31 24.66
C GLY A 157 -24.27 -7.13 24.56
N VAL A 158 -23.50 -6.96 23.49
CA VAL A 158 -22.22 -7.64 23.30
C VAL A 158 -21.07 -6.67 23.64
N GLY A 159 -20.21 -7.06 24.57
CA GLY A 159 -19.09 -6.23 25.02
C GLY A 159 -19.43 -5.40 26.27
N GLY A 160 -18.47 -4.56 26.70
CA GLY A 160 -18.63 -3.77 27.93
C GLY A 160 -19.64 -2.63 27.75
N GLY A 161 -20.72 -2.66 28.55
CA GLY A 161 -21.79 -1.66 28.54
C GLY A 161 -21.38 -0.34 29.15
N GLY A 162 -20.60 0.47 28.43
CA GLY A 162 -20.29 1.84 28.78
C GLY A 162 -21.31 2.83 28.19
N ALA A 163 -21.40 4.06 28.76
CA ALA A 163 -22.17 5.13 28.12
C ALA A 163 -21.60 5.45 26.73
N ILE A 164 -22.45 5.58 25.72
CA ILE A 164 -22.02 5.86 24.31
C ILE A 164 -21.05 7.04 24.22
N PRO A 165 -21.27 8.19 24.92
CA PRO A 165 -20.31 9.30 24.89
C PRO A 165 -18.91 8.91 25.39
N TRP A 166 -18.86 8.06 26.42
CA TRP A 166 -17.58 7.53 26.91
C TRP A 166 -16.90 6.61 25.90
N MET A 167 -17.65 5.75 25.23
CA MET A 167 -17.10 4.86 24.20
C MET A 167 -16.52 5.66 23.04
N ILE A 168 -17.22 6.69 22.56
CA ILE A 168 -16.73 7.58 21.51
C ILE A 168 -15.45 8.30 21.97
N PHE A 169 -15.49 8.88 23.19
CA PHE A 169 -14.33 9.55 23.78
C PHE A 169 -13.12 8.60 23.89
N ALA A 170 -13.32 7.43 24.48
CA ALA A 170 -12.25 6.46 24.68
C ALA A 170 -11.65 5.99 23.35
N GLN A 171 -12.48 5.65 22.38
CA GLN A 171 -12.02 5.20 21.07
C GLN A 171 -11.19 6.27 20.34
N VAL A 172 -11.64 7.53 20.38
CA VAL A 172 -10.92 8.62 19.69
C VAL A 172 -9.67 9.03 20.48
N VAL A 173 -9.81 9.33 21.76
CA VAL A 173 -8.71 9.92 22.56
C VAL A 173 -7.60 8.90 22.80
N PHE A 174 -7.93 7.67 23.22
CA PHE A 174 -6.90 6.65 23.43
C PHE A 174 -6.35 6.11 22.11
N GLY A 175 -7.21 6.01 21.06
CA GLY A 175 -6.73 5.64 19.72
C GLY A 175 -5.67 6.63 19.21
N LEU A 176 -5.99 7.91 19.18
CA LEU A 176 -5.06 8.94 18.74
C LEU A 176 -3.87 9.12 19.69
N GLY A 177 -4.11 9.17 21.00
CA GLY A 177 -3.07 9.46 21.99
C GLY A 177 -2.01 8.36 22.08
N LEU A 178 -2.43 7.10 22.23
CA LEU A 178 -1.50 5.97 22.32
C LEU A 178 -0.87 5.65 20.96
N GLY A 179 -1.63 5.77 19.85
CA GLY A 179 -1.06 5.64 18.52
C GLY A 179 0.05 6.65 18.26
N ALA A 180 -0.18 7.91 18.61
CA ALA A 180 0.83 8.97 18.51
C ALA A 180 2.03 8.74 19.45
N ALA A 181 1.80 8.24 20.67
CA ALA A 181 2.87 7.93 21.63
C ALA A 181 3.78 6.81 21.11
N VAL A 182 3.20 5.71 20.60
CA VAL A 182 3.97 4.62 19.96
C VAL A 182 4.76 5.14 18.78
N ALA A 183 4.15 5.94 17.90
CA ALA A 183 4.83 6.53 16.75
C ALA A 183 5.99 7.44 17.18
N GLY A 184 5.77 8.34 18.13
CA GLY A 184 6.80 9.25 18.65
C GLY A 184 7.99 8.51 19.25
N LEU A 185 7.71 7.47 20.06
CA LEU A 185 8.76 6.60 20.63
C LEU A 185 9.51 5.85 19.50
N SER A 186 8.79 5.31 18.54
CA SER A 186 9.40 4.58 17.42
C SER A 186 10.30 5.47 16.58
N ILE A 187 9.86 6.70 16.27
CA ILE A 187 10.68 7.69 15.55
C ILE A 187 11.94 8.06 16.35
N LEU A 188 11.80 8.23 17.68
CA LEU A 188 12.93 8.55 18.55
C LEU A 188 13.97 7.42 18.55
N VAL A 189 13.53 6.16 18.66
CA VAL A 189 14.38 4.97 18.64
C VAL A 189 15.10 4.87 17.28
N LEU A 190 14.36 4.94 16.16
CA LEU A 190 14.93 4.82 14.80
C LEU A 190 15.92 5.94 14.45
N ARG A 191 15.79 7.13 15.08
CA ARG A 191 16.73 8.24 14.84
C ARG A 191 17.97 8.18 15.72
N ARG A 192 17.88 7.60 16.92
CA ARG A 192 18.98 7.58 17.88
C ARG A 192 19.78 6.29 17.89
N LEU A 193 19.15 5.18 17.54
CA LEU A 193 19.79 3.87 17.52
C LEU A 193 20.00 3.46 16.05
N THR A 194 21.25 3.14 15.71
CA THR A 194 21.58 2.48 14.44
C THR A 194 21.28 0.99 14.62
N LEU A 195 20.09 0.59 14.18
CA LEU A 195 19.73 -0.82 14.15
C LEU A 195 20.47 -1.50 12.98
N SER A 196 20.89 -2.74 13.16
CA SER A 196 21.49 -3.53 12.08
C SER A 196 20.46 -3.81 10.97
N ASP A 197 20.97 -4.09 9.77
CA ASP A 197 20.14 -4.34 8.59
C ASP A 197 19.03 -5.38 8.87
N GLY A 198 17.79 -4.98 8.61
CA GLY A 198 16.59 -5.80 8.82
C GLY A 198 15.93 -5.69 10.21
N LEU A 199 16.64 -5.30 11.28
CA LEU A 199 16.03 -5.11 12.60
C LEU A 199 15.14 -3.88 12.65
N ASP A 200 15.40 -2.85 11.86
CA ASP A 200 14.53 -1.69 11.69
C ASP A 200 13.16 -2.09 11.15
N THR A 201 13.10 -3.01 10.18
CA THR A 201 11.86 -3.53 9.62
C THR A 201 11.06 -4.29 10.68
N ILE A 202 11.69 -5.20 11.42
CA ILE A 202 11.02 -5.95 12.50
C ILE A 202 10.53 -5.00 13.59
N PHE A 203 11.31 -3.98 13.93
CA PHE A 203 10.93 -2.97 14.90
C PHE A 203 9.69 -2.19 14.47
N VAL A 204 9.59 -1.77 13.19
CA VAL A 204 8.42 -1.06 12.68
C VAL A 204 7.19 -1.97 12.59
N VAL A 205 7.37 -3.27 12.29
CA VAL A 205 6.28 -4.27 12.39
C VAL A 205 5.76 -4.35 13.83
N ALA A 206 6.65 -4.44 14.82
CA ALA A 206 6.26 -4.43 16.22
C ALA A 206 5.56 -3.13 16.63
N ALA A 207 6.04 -1.97 16.14
CA ALA A 207 5.40 -0.68 16.37
C ALA A 207 3.98 -0.61 15.76
N ALA A 208 3.77 -1.17 14.57
CA ALA A 208 2.45 -1.27 13.94
C ALA A 208 1.48 -2.09 14.80
N LEU A 209 1.91 -3.25 15.30
CA LEU A 209 1.10 -4.10 16.18
C LEU A 209 0.82 -3.43 17.53
N LEU A 210 1.81 -2.79 18.14
CA LEU A 210 1.66 -2.07 19.41
C LEU A 210 0.74 -0.86 19.28
N SER A 211 0.79 -0.14 18.16
CA SER A 211 -0.08 1.01 17.91
C SER A 211 -1.56 0.64 17.78
N PHE A 212 -1.86 -0.64 17.49
CA PHE A 212 -3.20 -1.21 17.58
C PHE A 212 -3.50 -1.75 18.98
N ALA A 213 -2.60 -2.57 19.53
CA ALA A 213 -2.85 -3.33 20.74
C ALA A 213 -3.01 -2.45 21.99
N LEU A 214 -2.15 -1.42 22.16
CA LEU A 214 -2.20 -0.55 23.34
C LEU A 214 -3.51 0.23 23.45
N PRO A 215 -4.01 0.90 22.39
CA PRO A 215 -5.35 1.49 22.44
C PRO A 215 -6.44 0.46 22.74
N ALA A 216 -6.40 -0.71 22.11
CA ALA A 216 -7.43 -1.74 22.28
C ALA A 216 -7.57 -2.23 23.73
N VAL A 217 -6.48 -2.33 24.47
CA VAL A 217 -6.50 -2.72 25.90
C VAL A 217 -7.28 -1.73 26.78
N VAL A 218 -7.29 -0.45 26.40
CA VAL A 218 -7.96 0.62 27.16
C VAL A 218 -9.24 1.12 26.48
N TRP A 219 -9.93 0.27 25.73
CA TRP A 219 -11.16 0.60 24.98
C TRP A 219 -10.98 1.65 23.88
N GLY A 220 -9.76 1.96 23.50
CA GLY A 220 -9.43 2.84 22.38
C GLY A 220 -9.56 2.12 21.04
N ASN A 221 -9.65 2.92 19.97
CA ASN A 221 -9.69 2.40 18.61
C ASN A 221 -8.27 2.04 18.11
N GLY A 222 -7.94 0.75 18.10
CA GLY A 222 -6.62 0.27 17.67
C GLY A 222 -6.35 0.54 16.18
N TYR A 223 -7.35 0.46 15.31
CA TYR A 223 -7.17 0.76 13.87
C TYR A 223 -6.85 2.24 13.64
N LEU A 224 -7.49 3.13 14.41
CA LEU A 224 -7.18 4.57 14.39
C LEU A 224 -5.74 4.83 14.87
N GLY A 225 -5.32 4.12 15.94
CA GLY A 225 -3.95 4.17 16.45
C GLY A 225 -2.92 3.71 15.42
N ALA A 226 -3.16 2.58 14.76
CA ALA A 226 -2.28 2.03 13.73
C ALA A 226 -2.19 2.97 12.50
N TYR A 227 -3.31 3.50 12.03
CA TYR A 227 -3.35 4.43 10.91
C TYR A 227 -2.58 5.74 11.21
N LEU A 228 -2.82 6.33 12.40
CA LEU A 228 -2.10 7.54 12.82
C LEU A 228 -0.60 7.28 13.00
N ALA A 229 -0.25 6.15 13.61
CA ALA A 229 1.17 5.76 13.75
C ALA A 229 1.84 5.60 12.39
N GLY A 230 1.15 5.00 11.43
CA GLY A 230 1.58 4.94 10.04
C GLY A 230 1.87 6.31 9.46
N ILE A 231 0.91 7.26 9.54
CA ILE A 231 1.09 8.64 9.04
C ILE A 231 2.33 9.30 9.67
N LEU A 232 2.47 9.23 11.00
CA LEU A 232 3.55 9.91 11.72
C LEU A 232 4.92 9.32 11.37
N ILE A 233 5.07 7.99 11.39
CA ILE A 233 6.33 7.31 11.06
C ILE A 233 6.64 7.49 9.56
N GLY A 234 5.63 7.35 8.69
CA GLY A 234 5.76 7.50 7.25
C GLY A 234 6.18 8.90 6.79
N ASN A 235 5.82 9.95 7.51
CA ASN A 235 6.25 11.32 7.21
C ASN A 235 7.51 11.77 7.97
N ALA A 236 8.03 10.93 8.88
CA ALA A 236 9.26 11.22 9.58
C ALA A 236 10.50 10.96 8.69
N LYS A 237 11.58 11.69 8.96
CA LYS A 237 12.90 11.40 8.40
C LYS A 237 13.53 10.27 9.22
N ILE A 238 13.42 9.04 8.73
CA ILE A 238 13.96 7.82 9.32
C ILE A 238 14.93 7.14 8.32
N PRO A 239 15.94 6.41 8.80
CA PRO A 239 16.84 5.65 7.93
C PRO A 239 16.08 4.53 7.20
N HIS A 240 16.61 4.05 6.09
CA HIS A 240 16.13 2.90 5.30
C HIS A 240 14.63 2.93 4.91
N LYS A 241 14.04 4.13 4.83
CA LYS A 241 12.60 4.29 4.57
C LYS A 241 12.13 3.59 3.29
N ALA A 242 12.95 3.58 2.23
CA ALA A 242 12.61 2.91 0.98
C ALA A 242 12.42 1.40 1.18
N ALA A 243 13.31 0.74 1.93
CA ALA A 243 13.19 -0.68 2.26
C ALA A 243 11.91 -0.99 3.04
N LEU A 244 11.56 -0.12 4.01
CA LEU A 244 10.32 -0.23 4.77
C LEU A 244 9.08 -0.11 3.87
N VAL A 245 9.07 0.84 2.93
CA VAL A 245 7.96 0.98 1.96
C VAL A 245 7.79 -0.29 1.14
N HIS A 246 8.87 -0.83 0.58
CA HIS A 246 8.80 -2.07 -0.22
C HIS A 246 8.34 -3.27 0.60
N PHE A 247 8.83 -3.40 1.84
CA PHE A 247 8.42 -4.48 2.74
C PHE A 247 6.93 -4.40 3.07
N PHE A 248 6.45 -3.23 3.51
CA PHE A 248 5.05 -3.05 3.87
C PHE A 248 4.10 -3.11 2.67
N ASP A 249 4.54 -2.71 1.48
CA ASP A 249 3.77 -2.90 0.25
C ASP A 249 3.54 -4.39 -0.03
N GLY A 250 4.60 -5.20 0.02
CA GLY A 250 4.50 -6.66 -0.11
C GLY A 250 3.65 -7.30 0.97
N LEU A 251 3.84 -6.90 2.24
CA LEU A 251 3.07 -7.42 3.38
C LEU A 251 1.58 -7.07 3.26
N THR A 252 1.26 -5.85 2.86
CA THR A 252 -0.12 -5.40 2.66
C THR A 252 -0.78 -6.12 1.48
N GLY A 253 -0.04 -6.32 0.38
CA GLY A 253 -0.49 -7.14 -0.74
C GLY A 253 -0.81 -8.57 -0.32
N LEU A 254 0.06 -9.20 0.47
CA LEU A 254 -0.19 -10.53 1.04
C LEU A 254 -1.41 -10.54 1.97
N ALA A 255 -1.54 -9.53 2.86
CA ALA A 255 -2.67 -9.37 3.77
C ALA A 255 -4.00 -9.25 3.01
N GLN A 256 -4.04 -8.46 1.95
CA GLN A 256 -5.23 -8.33 1.08
C GLN A 256 -5.59 -9.66 0.42
N ILE A 257 -4.61 -10.36 -0.17
CA ILE A 257 -4.83 -11.69 -0.77
C ILE A 257 -5.38 -12.66 0.27
N LEU A 258 -4.79 -12.69 1.47
CA LEU A 258 -5.22 -13.57 2.56
C LEU A 258 -6.65 -13.28 2.99
N ILE A 259 -7.00 -11.99 3.20
CA ILE A 259 -8.37 -11.59 3.53
C ILE A 259 -9.34 -12.07 2.45
N PHE A 260 -9.14 -11.70 1.19
CA PHE A 260 -10.07 -12.05 0.12
C PHE A 260 -10.19 -13.57 -0.10
N PHE A 261 -9.10 -14.33 0.07
CA PHE A 261 -9.13 -15.78 0.01
C PHE A 261 -9.93 -16.39 1.17
N LEU A 262 -9.68 -15.92 2.42
CA LEU A 262 -10.43 -16.39 3.59
C LEU A 262 -11.92 -16.03 3.50
N LEU A 263 -12.25 -14.83 3.01
CA LEU A 263 -13.63 -14.42 2.77
C LEU A 263 -14.34 -15.34 1.78
N GLY A 264 -13.63 -15.73 0.71
CA GLY A 264 -14.15 -16.71 -0.24
C GLY A 264 -14.35 -18.08 0.41
N LEU A 265 -13.38 -18.53 1.23
CA LEU A 265 -13.40 -19.81 1.92
C LEU A 265 -14.58 -19.91 2.92
N LEU A 266 -14.89 -18.80 3.62
CA LEU A 266 -16.02 -18.68 4.57
C LEU A 266 -17.37 -18.54 3.88
N SER A 267 -17.41 -18.16 2.60
CA SER A 267 -18.67 -17.95 1.91
C SER A 267 -19.32 -19.28 1.51
N PHE A 268 -20.64 -19.34 1.66
CA PHE A 268 -21.47 -20.46 1.20
C PHE A 268 -22.22 -20.03 -0.06
N PRO A 269 -21.73 -20.34 -1.27
CA PRO A 269 -22.36 -19.93 -2.52
C PRO A 269 -23.85 -20.30 -2.64
N ARG A 270 -24.28 -21.36 -1.99
CA ARG A 270 -25.69 -21.78 -1.96
C ARG A 270 -26.60 -20.82 -1.22
N GLN A 271 -26.07 -20.03 -0.29
CA GLN A 271 -26.83 -19.03 0.47
C GLN A 271 -26.94 -17.69 -0.25
N LEU A 272 -26.04 -17.41 -1.20
CA LEU A 272 -26.00 -16.15 -1.94
C LEU A 272 -27.32 -15.79 -2.64
N PRO A 273 -28.03 -16.72 -3.32
CA PRO A 273 -29.31 -16.38 -3.95
C PRO A 273 -30.36 -15.85 -2.99
N ALA A 274 -30.40 -16.35 -1.76
CA ALA A 274 -31.39 -15.95 -0.72
C ALA A 274 -31.13 -14.50 -0.25
N VAL A 275 -29.87 -14.10 -0.15
CA VAL A 275 -29.46 -12.76 0.32
C VAL A 275 -29.24 -11.76 -0.81
N PHE A 276 -29.27 -12.22 -2.07
CA PHE A 276 -28.93 -11.39 -3.24
C PHE A 276 -29.84 -10.17 -3.38
N LEU A 277 -31.16 -10.35 -3.23
CA LEU A 277 -32.12 -9.24 -3.42
C LEU A 277 -31.95 -8.14 -2.35
N PRO A 278 -31.93 -8.46 -1.03
CA PRO A 278 -31.66 -7.44 -0.03
C PRO A 278 -30.28 -6.81 -0.18
N ALA A 279 -29.23 -7.57 -0.51
CA ALA A 279 -27.89 -7.03 -0.75
C ALA A 279 -27.86 -6.05 -1.95
N LEU A 280 -28.51 -6.41 -3.06
CA LEU A 280 -28.64 -5.55 -4.23
C LEU A 280 -29.41 -4.26 -3.90
N ALA A 281 -30.52 -4.36 -3.16
CA ALA A 281 -31.32 -3.20 -2.76
C ALA A 281 -30.49 -2.23 -1.88
N ILE A 282 -29.76 -2.76 -0.89
CA ILE A 282 -28.87 -1.95 -0.05
C ILE A 282 -27.75 -1.33 -0.89
N MET A 283 -27.10 -2.09 -1.77
CA MET A 283 -26.03 -1.58 -2.63
C MET A 283 -26.53 -0.44 -3.53
N VAL A 284 -27.68 -0.59 -4.19
CA VAL A 284 -28.29 0.44 -5.04
C VAL A 284 -28.63 1.69 -4.23
N PHE A 285 -29.30 1.54 -3.10
CA PHE A 285 -29.60 2.66 -2.21
C PHE A 285 -28.34 3.38 -1.75
N LEU A 286 -27.33 2.63 -1.33
CA LEU A 286 -26.07 3.17 -0.86
C LEU A 286 -25.32 3.94 -1.94
N THR A 287 -25.27 3.40 -3.16
CA THR A 287 -24.53 4.02 -4.28
C THR A 287 -25.25 5.26 -4.83
N PHE A 288 -26.59 5.24 -4.92
CA PHE A 288 -27.34 6.31 -5.58
C PHE A 288 -28.01 7.30 -4.63
N VAL A 289 -28.16 6.95 -3.33
CA VAL A 289 -28.84 7.81 -2.35
C VAL A 289 -27.93 8.15 -1.17
N ALA A 290 -27.53 7.15 -0.36
CA ALA A 290 -26.86 7.42 0.91
C ALA A 290 -25.49 8.08 0.71
N ARG A 291 -24.66 7.54 -0.17
CA ARG A 291 -23.33 8.09 -0.43
C ARG A 291 -23.37 9.46 -1.12
N PRO A 292 -24.14 9.70 -2.21
CA PRO A 292 -24.30 11.03 -2.76
C PRO A 292 -24.83 12.04 -1.75
N ALA A 293 -25.86 11.69 -0.97
CA ALA A 293 -26.40 12.59 0.05
C ALA A 293 -25.34 13.02 1.07
N ALA A 294 -24.54 12.07 1.58
CA ALA A 294 -23.46 12.38 2.50
C ALA A 294 -22.37 13.27 1.85
N VAL A 295 -21.94 12.94 0.63
CA VAL A 295 -20.88 13.67 -0.07
C VAL A 295 -21.34 15.11 -0.41
N PHE A 296 -22.53 15.28 -1.01
CA PHE A 296 -23.04 16.61 -1.35
C PHE A 296 -23.30 17.46 -0.12
N LEU A 297 -23.89 16.90 0.94
CA LEU A 297 -24.15 17.61 2.19
C LEU A 297 -22.85 18.11 2.82
N LEU A 298 -21.84 17.27 2.90
CA LEU A 298 -20.62 17.57 3.68
C LEU A 298 -19.54 18.29 2.86
N LEU A 299 -19.52 18.15 1.54
CA LEU A 299 -18.59 18.90 0.69
C LEU A 299 -19.15 20.25 0.22
N ALA A 300 -20.44 20.54 0.41
CA ALA A 300 -21.04 21.83 0.07
C ALA A 300 -20.29 23.03 0.69
N PRO A 301 -19.91 23.01 1.98
CA PRO A 301 -19.16 24.12 2.60
C PRO A 301 -17.80 24.38 1.96
N PHE A 302 -17.20 23.34 1.36
CA PHE A 302 -15.88 23.41 0.73
C PHE A 302 -15.94 23.85 -0.75
N ARG A 303 -17.12 24.18 -1.26
CA ARG A 303 -17.34 24.61 -2.64
C ARG A 303 -16.77 23.63 -3.69
N CYS A 304 -16.83 22.34 -3.40
CA CYS A 304 -16.44 21.30 -4.36
C CYS A 304 -17.37 21.31 -5.56
N GLY A 305 -16.80 21.15 -6.76
CA GLY A 305 -17.60 21.09 -7.98
C GLY A 305 -18.51 19.86 -8.04
N VAL A 306 -19.68 19.99 -8.67
CA VAL A 306 -20.67 18.89 -8.79
C VAL A 306 -20.04 17.63 -9.41
N ARG A 307 -19.19 17.79 -10.44
CA ARG A 307 -18.50 16.67 -11.10
C ARG A 307 -17.59 15.92 -10.13
N GLN A 308 -16.87 16.65 -9.27
CA GLN A 308 -16.03 16.08 -8.23
C GLN A 308 -16.86 15.32 -7.19
N CYS A 309 -17.96 15.92 -6.69
CA CYS A 309 -18.86 15.27 -5.74
C CYS A 309 -19.47 13.98 -6.31
N LEU A 310 -19.88 14.00 -7.58
CA LEU A 310 -20.41 12.81 -8.26
C LEU A 310 -19.34 11.70 -8.38
N LEU A 311 -18.10 12.06 -8.75
CA LEU A 311 -17.02 11.07 -8.83
C LEU A 311 -16.65 10.51 -7.45
N VAL A 312 -16.55 11.33 -6.41
CA VAL A 312 -16.29 10.90 -5.03
C VAL A 312 -17.43 10.01 -4.53
N SER A 313 -18.69 10.32 -4.88
CA SER A 313 -19.83 9.48 -4.55
C SER A 313 -19.73 8.12 -5.23
N TRP A 314 -19.39 8.08 -6.51
CA TRP A 314 -19.23 6.84 -7.28
C TRP A 314 -18.02 6.01 -6.81
N ALA A 315 -16.92 6.66 -6.46
CA ALA A 315 -15.69 5.99 -6.02
C ALA A 315 -15.79 5.36 -4.61
N GLY A 316 -16.92 5.49 -3.92
CA GLY A 316 -17.17 4.85 -2.62
C GLY A 316 -17.37 3.34 -2.71
N LEU A 317 -16.39 2.60 -3.26
CA LEU A 317 -16.43 1.13 -3.34
C LEU A 317 -16.43 0.52 -1.94
N ARG A 318 -17.08 -0.63 -1.78
CA ARG A 318 -17.06 -1.42 -0.54
C ARG A 318 -16.07 -2.56 -0.67
N GLY A 319 -15.25 -2.75 0.34
CA GLY A 319 -14.12 -3.69 0.26
C GLY A 319 -13.96 -4.61 1.46
N ALA A 320 -12.74 -5.05 1.66
CA ALA A 320 -12.39 -6.05 2.67
C ALA A 320 -12.75 -5.63 4.10
N ALA A 321 -12.54 -4.35 4.47
CA ALA A 321 -12.80 -3.88 5.84
C ALA A 321 -14.26 -4.08 6.26
N SER A 322 -15.23 -3.75 5.36
CA SER A 322 -16.65 -3.98 5.64
C SER A 322 -16.96 -5.46 5.93
N ILE A 323 -16.32 -6.38 5.19
CA ILE A 323 -16.55 -7.81 5.37
C ILE A 323 -15.86 -8.29 6.66
N VAL A 324 -14.67 -7.78 6.98
CA VAL A 324 -13.99 -8.09 8.25
C VAL A 324 -14.84 -7.65 9.45
N PHE A 325 -15.45 -6.46 9.38
CA PHE A 325 -16.35 -5.99 10.43
C PHE A 325 -17.64 -6.82 10.53
N ALA A 326 -18.16 -7.34 9.39
CA ALA A 326 -19.26 -8.30 9.40
C ALA A 326 -18.86 -9.62 10.08
N ILE A 327 -17.66 -10.15 9.78
CA ILE A 327 -17.13 -11.35 10.46
C ILE A 327 -17.00 -11.10 11.96
N MET A 328 -16.44 -9.95 12.37
CA MET A 328 -16.33 -9.56 13.76
C MET A 328 -17.70 -9.52 14.44
N ALA A 329 -18.72 -8.97 13.78
CA ALA A 329 -20.07 -8.93 14.32
C ALA A 329 -20.67 -10.33 14.49
N VAL A 330 -20.49 -11.22 13.52
CA VAL A 330 -20.97 -12.62 13.61
C VAL A 330 -20.17 -13.38 14.68
N ALA A 331 -18.85 -13.26 14.72
CA ALA A 331 -17.99 -13.91 15.70
C ALA A 331 -18.25 -13.43 17.14
N SER A 332 -18.74 -12.20 17.33
CA SER A 332 -19.05 -11.64 18.65
C SER A 332 -20.21 -12.33 19.37
N GLY A 333 -21.00 -13.16 18.68
CA GLY A 333 -22.18 -13.82 19.23
C GLY A 333 -23.41 -12.91 19.39
N ALA A 334 -23.42 -11.75 18.72
CA ALA A 334 -24.61 -10.87 18.70
C ALA A 334 -25.82 -11.61 18.10
N ALA A 335 -27.00 -11.41 18.69
CA ALA A 335 -28.24 -11.97 18.16
C ALA A 335 -28.65 -11.21 16.89
N ILE A 336 -28.30 -11.75 15.72
CA ILE A 336 -28.59 -11.21 14.40
C ILE A 336 -29.57 -12.15 13.72
N GLY A 337 -30.77 -11.65 13.37
CA GLY A 337 -31.89 -12.45 12.83
C GLY A 337 -31.76 -12.74 11.32
N TYR A 338 -30.71 -12.29 10.67
CA TYR A 338 -30.45 -12.48 9.23
C TYR A 338 -28.96 -12.73 8.96
N ASP A 339 -28.65 -13.16 7.76
CA ASP A 339 -27.28 -13.48 7.35
C ASP A 339 -26.48 -12.21 6.97
N LEU A 340 -25.99 -11.51 7.99
CA LEU A 340 -25.21 -10.27 7.84
C LEU A 340 -23.96 -10.48 6.98
N PHE A 341 -23.23 -11.59 7.21
CA PHE A 341 -21.97 -11.85 6.51
C PHE A 341 -22.19 -11.95 5.00
N HIS A 342 -23.14 -12.80 4.54
CA HIS A 342 -23.36 -12.97 3.10
C HIS A 342 -24.01 -11.75 2.46
N ILE A 343 -24.83 -10.96 3.18
CA ILE A 343 -25.35 -9.68 2.67
C ILE A 343 -24.18 -8.71 2.40
N VAL A 344 -23.30 -8.49 3.39
CA VAL A 344 -22.15 -7.59 3.25
C VAL A 344 -21.17 -8.10 2.19
N PHE A 345 -20.94 -9.40 2.14
CA PHE A 345 -20.13 -10.06 1.12
C PHE A 345 -20.67 -9.79 -0.30
N CYS A 346 -21.96 -9.99 -0.52
CA CYS A 346 -22.62 -9.70 -1.80
C CYS A 346 -22.50 -8.22 -2.17
N ILE A 347 -22.71 -7.30 -1.21
CA ILE A 347 -22.59 -5.86 -1.45
C ILE A 347 -21.16 -5.52 -1.90
N ALA A 348 -20.14 -6.02 -1.20
CA ALA A 348 -18.74 -5.77 -1.56
C ALA A 348 -18.40 -6.36 -2.94
N LEU A 349 -18.82 -7.60 -3.21
CA LEU A 349 -18.62 -8.25 -4.50
C LEU A 349 -19.25 -7.44 -5.66
N LEU A 350 -20.52 -7.06 -5.51
CA LEU A 350 -21.24 -6.25 -6.51
C LEU A 350 -20.62 -4.86 -6.67
N SER A 351 -20.21 -4.22 -5.56
CA SER A 351 -19.58 -2.92 -5.59
C SER A 351 -18.26 -2.95 -6.38
N VAL A 352 -17.37 -3.89 -6.08
CA VAL A 352 -16.10 -4.00 -6.80
C VAL A 352 -16.31 -4.44 -8.26
N ALA A 353 -17.21 -5.41 -8.51
CA ALA A 353 -17.44 -5.93 -9.85
C ALA A 353 -18.14 -4.91 -10.77
N VAL A 354 -19.20 -4.25 -10.31
CA VAL A 354 -20.01 -3.35 -11.14
C VAL A 354 -19.50 -1.93 -11.05
N GLN A 355 -19.48 -1.36 -9.85
CA GLN A 355 -19.14 0.03 -9.60
C GLN A 355 -17.66 0.30 -9.89
N GLY A 356 -16.77 -0.63 -9.48
CA GLY A 356 -15.34 -0.58 -9.77
C GLY A 356 -15.04 -0.64 -11.27
N SER A 357 -15.66 -1.56 -12.01
CA SER A 357 -15.47 -1.69 -13.46
C SER A 357 -15.93 -0.44 -14.25
N LEU A 358 -16.94 0.25 -13.75
CA LEU A 358 -17.48 1.47 -14.35
C LEU A 358 -16.76 2.75 -13.90
N LEU A 359 -15.87 2.69 -12.90
CA LEU A 359 -15.14 3.84 -12.37
C LEU A 359 -14.33 4.62 -13.45
N PRO A 360 -13.55 3.97 -14.33
CA PRO A 360 -12.83 4.66 -15.40
C PRO A 360 -13.77 5.39 -16.37
N LEU A 361 -14.92 4.79 -16.66
CA LEU A 361 -15.93 5.39 -17.52
C LEU A 361 -16.58 6.61 -16.84
N ALA A 362 -16.91 6.50 -15.55
CA ALA A 362 -17.45 7.61 -14.77
C ALA A 362 -16.45 8.78 -14.69
N ALA A 363 -15.17 8.52 -14.42
CA ALA A 363 -14.13 9.55 -14.38
C ALA A 363 -14.00 10.29 -15.71
N ARG A 364 -14.04 9.57 -16.84
CA ARG A 364 -14.00 10.17 -18.18
C ARG A 364 -15.27 10.97 -18.52
N LYS A 365 -16.46 10.41 -18.26
CA LYS A 365 -17.73 11.10 -18.55
C LYS A 365 -17.92 12.37 -17.72
N LEU A 366 -17.40 12.38 -16.49
CA LEU A 366 -17.43 13.54 -15.61
C LEU A 366 -16.31 14.57 -15.91
N ASP A 367 -15.46 14.30 -16.91
CA ASP A 367 -14.31 15.14 -17.25
C ASP A 367 -13.38 15.39 -16.04
N MET A 368 -13.18 14.35 -15.23
CA MET A 368 -12.35 14.37 -14.03
C MET A 368 -10.98 13.71 -14.21
N VAL A 369 -10.64 13.31 -15.43
CA VAL A 369 -9.33 12.73 -15.77
C VAL A 369 -8.34 13.84 -16.08
N ASP A 370 -7.14 13.73 -15.49
CA ASP A 370 -6.00 14.60 -15.79
C ASP A 370 -4.81 13.74 -16.24
N SER A 371 -4.36 13.97 -17.47
CA SER A 371 -3.19 13.28 -18.02
C SER A 371 -1.86 13.85 -17.52
N ALA A 372 -1.87 15.05 -16.93
CA ALA A 372 -0.69 15.72 -16.40
C ALA A 372 -0.43 15.42 -14.90
N GLU A 373 -1.44 15.00 -14.16
CA GLU A 373 -1.28 14.57 -12.77
C GLU A 373 -0.93 13.08 -12.71
N SER A 374 0.31 12.77 -12.30
CA SER A 374 0.67 11.37 -12.06
C SER A 374 -0.08 10.86 -10.82
N ILE A 375 -0.60 9.63 -10.89
CA ILE A 375 -1.36 8.96 -9.83
C ILE A 375 -0.49 8.77 -8.57
N SER A 376 0.83 8.82 -8.72
CA SER A 376 1.84 8.55 -7.71
C SER A 376 2.13 9.70 -6.75
N ARG A 377 1.45 10.85 -6.83
CA ARG A 377 1.84 12.03 -6.04
C ARG A 377 1.49 11.96 -4.55
N THR A 378 0.46 11.23 -4.18
CA THR A 378 -0.03 11.13 -2.80
C THR A 378 0.56 9.96 -2.03
N PHE A 379 0.78 8.84 -2.69
CA PHE A 379 1.39 7.67 -2.09
C PHE A 379 2.92 7.71 -2.24
N ASN A 380 3.67 7.17 -1.26
CA ASN A 380 5.11 6.99 -1.35
C ASN A 380 5.45 5.89 -2.36
N ASP A 381 5.14 6.12 -3.63
CA ASP A 381 5.54 5.22 -4.70
C ASP A 381 7.05 5.41 -4.96
N TYR A 382 7.86 4.72 -4.17
CA TYR A 382 9.29 4.59 -4.45
C TYR A 382 9.54 3.77 -5.73
N GLN A 383 8.51 3.13 -6.29
CA GLN A 383 8.62 2.41 -7.57
C GLN A 383 8.83 3.37 -8.75
N ASP A 384 8.24 4.57 -8.73
CA ASP A 384 8.44 5.55 -9.80
C ASP A 384 9.76 6.35 -9.69
N GLN A 385 10.46 6.31 -8.55
CA GLN A 385 11.79 6.90 -8.42
C GLN A 385 12.90 5.99 -8.95
N ARG A 386 12.56 4.80 -9.44
CA ARG A 386 13.53 3.84 -10.03
C ARG A 386 14.07 4.24 -11.40
N GLN A 387 13.65 5.36 -11.95
CA GLN A 387 14.09 5.76 -13.30
C GLN A 387 15.51 6.33 -13.35
N LEU A 388 16.13 6.67 -12.19
CA LEU A 388 17.49 7.22 -12.15
C LEU A 388 18.29 6.58 -11.01
N HIS A 389 19.32 5.83 -11.38
CA HIS A 389 20.34 5.37 -10.44
C HIS A 389 21.40 6.46 -10.31
N LEU A 390 21.64 6.95 -9.08
CA LEU A 390 22.66 7.95 -8.82
C LEU A 390 23.98 7.27 -8.45
N THR A 391 24.95 7.32 -9.38
CA THR A 391 26.28 6.76 -9.16
C THR A 391 27.27 7.88 -8.86
N ARG A 392 28.08 7.70 -7.82
CA ARG A 392 29.17 8.61 -7.47
C ARG A 392 30.40 8.25 -8.29
N PHE A 393 30.91 9.24 -9.04
CA PHE A 393 32.05 9.08 -9.90
C PHE A 393 33.14 10.06 -9.50
N PRO A 394 34.19 9.65 -8.75
CA PRO A 394 35.29 10.52 -8.34
C PRO A 394 36.22 10.77 -9.52
N ILE A 395 36.56 12.04 -9.77
CA ILE A 395 37.46 12.48 -10.81
C ILE A 395 38.88 12.58 -10.24
N GLY A 396 39.72 11.59 -10.51
CA GLY A 396 41.12 11.61 -10.13
C GLY A 396 41.96 12.60 -10.97
N ALA A 397 43.15 12.99 -10.49
CA ALA A 397 44.02 13.95 -11.17
C ALA A 397 44.47 13.53 -12.59
N GLY A 398 44.48 12.22 -12.88
CA GLY A 398 44.83 11.69 -14.21
C GLY A 398 43.63 11.36 -15.10
N HIS A 399 42.42 11.77 -14.71
CA HIS A 399 41.23 11.44 -15.47
C HIS A 399 41.17 12.24 -16.78
N PRO A 400 40.79 11.62 -17.94
CA PRO A 400 40.80 12.29 -19.25
C PRO A 400 39.79 13.43 -19.37
N TRP A 401 38.85 13.57 -18.44
CA TRP A 401 37.86 14.65 -18.40
C TRP A 401 38.32 15.89 -17.62
N VAL A 402 39.47 15.82 -16.93
CA VAL A 402 40.02 16.99 -16.21
C VAL A 402 40.37 18.10 -17.19
N GLY A 403 39.82 19.29 -16.96
CA GLY A 403 40.00 20.47 -17.81
C GLY A 403 39.03 20.58 -18.98
N ARG A 404 38.17 19.56 -19.22
CA ARG A 404 37.10 19.63 -20.21
C ARG A 404 35.79 20.11 -19.58
N THR A 405 34.92 20.65 -20.41
CA THR A 405 33.56 20.95 -20.00
C THR A 405 32.69 19.66 -20.02
N ILE A 406 31.59 19.64 -19.28
CA ILE A 406 30.68 18.49 -19.26
C ILE A 406 30.11 18.20 -20.67
N GLY A 407 29.85 19.26 -21.46
CA GLY A 407 29.36 19.11 -22.83
C GLY A 407 30.40 18.54 -23.80
N GLU A 408 31.69 18.61 -23.48
CA GLU A 408 32.79 18.02 -24.26
C GLU A 408 33.10 16.57 -23.84
N CYS A 409 32.48 16.09 -22.74
CA CYS A 409 32.64 14.71 -22.30
C CYS A 409 31.66 13.81 -23.05
N GLU A 410 32.15 12.74 -23.64
CA GLU A 410 31.35 11.71 -24.25
C GLU A 410 30.65 10.88 -23.15
N LEU A 411 29.57 11.42 -22.62
CA LEU A 411 28.68 10.69 -21.70
C LEU A 411 27.70 9.82 -22.49
N PRO A 412 27.29 8.65 -21.97
CA PRO A 412 26.20 7.87 -22.56
C PRO A 412 24.96 8.75 -22.77
N ALA A 413 24.22 8.52 -23.86
CA ALA A 413 23.07 9.34 -24.24
C ALA A 413 22.01 9.46 -23.12
N ASP A 414 21.90 8.44 -22.28
CA ASP A 414 20.94 8.35 -21.17
C ASP A 414 21.55 8.73 -19.81
N ALA A 415 22.81 9.19 -19.77
CA ALA A 415 23.46 9.62 -18.53
C ALA A 415 23.40 11.15 -18.37
N LEU A 416 22.96 11.60 -17.20
CA LEU A 416 22.90 13.01 -16.82
C LEU A 416 23.81 13.28 -15.63
N VAL A 417 24.64 14.33 -15.71
CA VAL A 417 25.35 14.83 -14.53
C VAL A 417 24.38 15.63 -13.68
N VAL A 418 23.98 15.05 -12.55
CA VAL A 418 22.96 15.64 -11.65
C VAL A 418 23.58 16.65 -10.70
N MET A 419 24.81 16.39 -10.24
CA MET A 419 25.52 17.24 -9.28
C MET A 419 27.03 17.04 -9.43
N LEU A 420 27.79 18.10 -9.20
CA LEU A 420 29.25 18.07 -9.12
C LEU A 420 29.65 18.66 -7.76
N ARG A 421 30.34 17.86 -6.95
CA ARG A 421 30.82 18.30 -5.63
C ARG A 421 32.32 18.59 -5.72
N ARG A 422 32.68 19.84 -5.46
CA ARG A 422 34.06 20.33 -5.45
C ARG A 422 34.48 20.69 -4.04
N GLY A 423 35.25 19.81 -3.41
CA GLY A 423 35.56 19.94 -1.99
C GLY A 423 34.30 19.88 -1.13
N SER A 424 33.91 20.96 -0.46
CA SER A 424 32.70 21.09 0.35
C SER A 424 31.54 21.76 -0.39
N GLU A 425 31.74 22.26 -1.61
CA GLU A 425 30.75 23.01 -2.37
C GLU A 425 30.02 22.11 -3.38
N ASN A 426 28.69 22.26 -3.46
CA ASN A 426 27.88 21.60 -4.46
C ASN A 426 27.66 22.55 -5.64
N VAL A 427 28.13 22.17 -6.81
CA VAL A 427 27.95 22.89 -8.05
C VAL A 427 26.81 22.27 -8.84
N ILE A 428 25.84 23.09 -9.27
CA ILE A 428 24.80 22.66 -10.20
C ILE A 428 25.44 22.67 -11.60
N PRO A 429 25.60 21.48 -12.22
CA PRO A 429 26.32 21.39 -13.50
C PRO A 429 25.45 21.83 -14.67
N ASN A 430 26.10 22.46 -15.64
CA ASN A 430 25.59 22.71 -17.00
C ASN A 430 26.64 22.26 -18.04
N GLY A 431 26.29 22.30 -19.32
CA GLY A 431 27.20 21.87 -20.39
C GLY A 431 28.56 22.57 -20.39
N ASP A 432 28.63 23.83 -19.94
CA ASP A 432 29.84 24.65 -19.90
C ASP A 432 30.65 24.51 -18.60
N THR A 433 30.18 23.72 -17.65
CA THR A 433 30.84 23.50 -16.37
C THR A 433 32.13 22.69 -16.58
N ALA A 434 33.27 23.30 -16.28
CA ALA A 434 34.59 22.65 -16.39
C ALA A 434 34.80 21.66 -15.20
N ILE A 435 35.27 20.47 -15.54
CA ILE A 435 35.57 19.39 -14.59
C ILE A 435 36.99 19.59 -14.05
N GLN A 436 37.18 19.51 -12.74
CA GLN A 436 38.46 19.64 -12.07
C GLN A 436 38.90 18.35 -11.38
N ALA A 437 40.21 18.18 -11.23
CA ALA A 437 40.73 17.08 -10.43
C ALA A 437 40.27 17.18 -8.98
N GLY A 438 39.76 16.06 -8.42
CA GLY A 438 39.21 16.01 -7.09
C GLY A 438 37.69 16.25 -7.03
N ASP A 439 37.03 16.57 -8.16
CA ASP A 439 35.58 16.65 -8.22
C ASP A 439 34.95 15.29 -7.99
N LEU A 440 33.83 15.27 -7.26
CA LEU A 440 32.94 14.11 -7.16
C LEU A 440 31.71 14.38 -8.01
N MET A 441 31.64 13.71 -9.16
CA MET A 441 30.51 13.80 -10.06
C MET A 441 29.41 12.79 -9.63
N VAL A 442 28.15 13.23 -9.62
CA VAL A 442 26.99 12.36 -9.43
C VAL A 442 26.29 12.21 -10.77
N LEU A 443 26.36 11.00 -11.30
CA LEU A 443 25.70 10.63 -12.55
C LEU A 443 24.34 10.00 -12.26
N GLY A 444 23.29 10.48 -12.93
CA GLY A 444 22.00 9.84 -13.02
C GLY A 444 21.96 9.01 -14.31
N THR A 445 21.73 7.71 -14.18
CA THR A 445 21.52 6.79 -15.31
C THR A 445 20.20 6.07 -15.13
N PRO A 446 19.50 5.65 -16.22
CA PRO A 446 18.35 4.76 -16.11
C PRO A 446 18.72 3.48 -15.33
N LEU A 447 17.75 2.94 -14.61
CA LEU A 447 17.93 1.66 -13.96
C LEU A 447 17.92 0.57 -15.04
N TYR A 448 18.86 -0.35 -14.94
CA TYR A 448 18.82 -1.58 -15.72
C TYR A 448 17.64 -2.43 -15.23
N GLU A 449 16.72 -2.80 -16.12
CA GLU A 449 15.61 -3.72 -15.81
C GLU A 449 16.03 -5.15 -16.19
N ASP A 450 15.74 -6.13 -15.33
CA ASP A 450 16.09 -7.55 -15.49
C ASP A 450 15.52 -8.22 -16.77
N ASP A 451 14.65 -7.54 -17.51
CA ASP A 451 14.07 -8.01 -18.78
C ASP A 451 15.06 -7.97 -19.97
N ASP A 452 16.23 -7.32 -19.81
CA ASP A 452 17.24 -7.17 -20.88
C ASP A 452 18.23 -8.35 -20.96
N GLY A 453 18.00 -9.42 -20.22
CA GLY A 453 18.67 -10.71 -20.44
C GLY A 453 20.12 -10.81 -19.94
N VAL A 454 20.61 -9.92 -19.05
CA VAL A 454 21.90 -10.09 -18.38
C VAL A 454 21.70 -10.84 -17.07
N SER A 455 22.07 -12.11 -17.04
CA SER A 455 22.17 -12.86 -15.80
C SER A 455 23.59 -12.78 -15.24
N LEU A 456 23.70 -12.47 -13.92
CA LEU A 456 24.98 -12.47 -13.23
C LEU A 456 25.11 -13.74 -12.38
N ARG A 457 26.25 -14.42 -12.53
CA ARG A 457 26.58 -15.65 -11.77
C ARG A 457 27.80 -15.40 -10.91
N GLU A 458 27.78 -15.95 -9.69
CA GLU A 458 28.93 -15.99 -8.81
C GLU A 458 29.75 -17.26 -9.07
N VAL A 459 31.06 -17.10 -9.35
CA VAL A 459 32.00 -18.19 -9.62
C VAL A 459 33.15 -18.10 -8.61
N PRO A 460 33.30 -19.10 -7.71
CA PRO A 460 34.44 -19.11 -6.78
C PRO A 460 35.73 -19.44 -7.49
N VAL A 461 36.78 -18.62 -7.30
CA VAL A 461 38.12 -18.86 -7.89
C VAL A 461 38.74 -20.16 -7.39
N ALA A 462 38.31 -20.67 -6.23
CA ALA A 462 38.76 -21.95 -5.69
C ALA A 462 38.43 -23.16 -6.60
N GLU A 463 37.39 -23.09 -7.45
CA GLU A 463 37.02 -24.13 -8.41
C GLU A 463 37.97 -24.14 -9.62
N HIS A 464 38.72 -23.07 -9.85
CA HIS A 464 39.67 -22.90 -10.94
C HIS A 464 41.07 -22.60 -10.37
N GLY A 465 41.72 -23.61 -9.80
CA GLY A 465 42.99 -23.45 -9.08
C GLY A 465 44.16 -22.85 -9.91
N ASP A 466 44.12 -22.98 -11.22
CA ASP A 466 45.06 -22.42 -12.19
C ASP A 466 44.87 -20.89 -12.41
N TRP A 467 43.78 -20.31 -11.93
CA TRP A 467 43.53 -18.85 -11.99
C TRP A 467 44.18 -18.09 -10.84
N ILE A 468 44.52 -18.78 -9.74
CA ILE A 468 45.09 -18.14 -8.55
C ILE A 468 46.50 -17.59 -8.86
N GLY A 469 46.72 -16.31 -8.54
CA GLY A 469 47.97 -15.62 -8.75
C GLY A 469 48.20 -15.09 -10.18
N ARG A 470 47.24 -15.28 -11.11
CA ARG A 470 47.30 -14.78 -12.47
C ARG A 470 46.46 -13.53 -12.67
N PRO A 471 46.89 -12.61 -13.55
CA PRO A 471 46.07 -11.48 -13.97
C PRO A 471 44.92 -11.93 -14.90
N ILE A 472 43.77 -11.31 -14.79
CA ILE A 472 42.56 -11.65 -15.54
C ILE A 472 42.80 -11.75 -17.05
N LYS A 473 43.62 -10.89 -17.63
CA LYS A 473 43.97 -10.89 -19.08
C LYS A 473 44.69 -12.16 -19.54
N GLU A 474 45.23 -12.97 -18.62
CA GLU A 474 46.00 -14.19 -18.93
C GLU A 474 45.18 -15.48 -18.64
N LEU A 475 43.92 -15.37 -18.23
CA LEU A 475 43.09 -16.51 -17.83
C LEU A 475 42.44 -17.25 -19.01
N GLY A 476 42.53 -16.71 -20.23
CA GLY A 476 41.91 -17.31 -21.41
C GLY A 476 40.37 -17.39 -21.35
N ILE A 477 39.76 -16.47 -20.65
CA ILE A 477 38.29 -16.39 -20.51
C ILE A 477 37.66 -16.13 -21.88
N PRO A 478 36.58 -16.83 -22.27
CA PRO A 478 35.88 -16.58 -23.52
C PRO A 478 35.48 -15.13 -23.70
N ALA A 479 35.48 -14.62 -24.94
CA ALA A 479 35.19 -13.22 -25.23
C ALA A 479 33.75 -12.82 -24.88
N GLU A 480 32.86 -13.78 -24.75
CA GLU A 480 31.46 -13.60 -24.39
C GLU A 480 31.26 -13.47 -22.87
N VAL A 481 32.29 -13.76 -22.04
CA VAL A 481 32.22 -13.72 -20.59
C VAL A 481 32.92 -12.47 -20.08
N LEU A 482 32.18 -11.63 -19.39
CA LEU A 482 32.71 -10.44 -18.71
C LEU A 482 32.73 -10.68 -17.20
N ILE A 483 33.92 -10.51 -16.58
CA ILE A 483 33.99 -10.41 -15.12
C ILE A 483 33.58 -8.99 -14.72
N VAL A 484 32.43 -8.86 -14.09
CA VAL A 484 31.84 -7.59 -13.68
C VAL A 484 32.47 -7.09 -12.37
N LEU A 485 32.78 -8.03 -11.46
CA LEU A 485 33.20 -7.71 -10.09
C LEU A 485 34.01 -8.85 -9.50
N VAL A 486 35.03 -8.52 -8.69
CA VAL A 486 35.78 -9.50 -7.85
C VAL A 486 35.53 -9.16 -6.40
N ARG A 487 34.94 -10.09 -5.64
CA ARG A 487 34.79 -10.01 -4.19
C ARG A 487 35.92 -10.76 -3.54
N ARG A 488 36.75 -10.09 -2.75
CA ARG A 488 37.87 -10.66 -2.01
C ARG A 488 37.39 -11.48 -0.80
N ALA A 489 38.24 -12.36 -0.30
CA ALA A 489 37.96 -13.14 0.90
C ALA A 489 37.73 -12.27 2.16
N ASP A 490 38.26 -11.06 2.21
CA ASP A 490 38.08 -10.08 3.28
C ASP A 490 36.79 -9.26 3.16
N GLY A 491 35.95 -9.55 2.15
CA GLY A 491 34.69 -8.83 1.86
C GLY A 491 34.87 -7.56 1.03
N THR A 492 36.11 -7.17 0.68
CA THR A 492 36.32 -6.01 -0.19
C THR A 492 35.93 -6.33 -1.63
N THR A 493 35.37 -5.33 -2.32
CA THR A 493 34.89 -5.45 -3.70
C THR A 493 35.83 -4.69 -4.64
N VAL A 494 36.30 -5.33 -5.71
CA VAL A 494 37.20 -4.76 -6.70
C VAL A 494 36.56 -4.79 -8.07
N VAL A 495 36.49 -3.64 -8.76
CA VAL A 495 36.13 -3.59 -10.18
C VAL A 495 37.34 -4.11 -10.97
N PRO A 496 37.20 -5.24 -11.70
CA PRO A 496 38.35 -5.87 -12.34
C PRO A 496 38.87 -5.07 -13.53
N LYS A 497 40.17 -5.12 -13.68
CA LYS A 497 40.89 -4.69 -14.91
C LYS A 497 41.71 -5.86 -15.43
N GLY A 498 42.11 -5.86 -16.67
CA GLY A 498 42.92 -6.93 -17.25
C GLY A 498 44.16 -7.30 -16.41
N GLY A 499 44.74 -6.34 -15.68
CA GLY A 499 45.87 -6.55 -14.77
C GLY A 499 45.50 -6.97 -13.34
N THR A 500 44.23 -7.11 -13.00
CA THR A 500 43.80 -7.54 -11.66
C THR A 500 44.19 -8.99 -11.44
N VAL A 501 45.01 -9.26 -10.42
CA VAL A 501 45.46 -10.58 -10.05
C VAL A 501 44.44 -11.23 -9.12
N LEU A 502 44.01 -12.45 -9.44
CA LEU A 502 43.06 -13.21 -8.62
C LEU A 502 43.79 -13.87 -7.43
N GLN A 503 43.12 -13.92 -6.30
CA GLN A 503 43.64 -14.48 -5.05
C GLN A 503 42.78 -15.67 -4.59
N GLN A 504 43.38 -16.52 -3.76
CA GLN A 504 42.64 -17.60 -3.16
C GLN A 504 41.50 -17.07 -2.27
N GLY A 505 40.30 -17.61 -2.47
CA GLY A 505 39.09 -17.17 -1.76
C GLY A 505 38.35 -16.00 -2.43
N ASP A 506 38.81 -15.55 -3.62
CA ASP A 506 38.05 -14.58 -4.42
C ASP A 506 36.78 -15.23 -4.99
N MET A 507 35.72 -14.41 -5.09
CA MET A 507 34.48 -14.73 -5.77
C MET A 507 34.32 -13.78 -6.96
N LEU A 508 34.18 -14.33 -8.16
CA LEU A 508 33.95 -13.56 -9.37
C LEU A 508 32.46 -13.43 -9.62
N VAL A 509 32.00 -12.26 -9.94
CA VAL A 509 30.67 -12.02 -10.50
C VAL A 509 30.82 -11.86 -12.00
N VAL A 510 30.27 -12.79 -12.76
CA VAL A 510 30.37 -12.85 -14.24
C VAL A 510 29.00 -12.74 -14.87
N ASN A 511 28.91 -12.17 -16.09
CA ASN A 511 27.74 -12.35 -16.92
C ASN A 511 27.66 -13.81 -17.39
N GLU A 512 26.48 -14.31 -17.63
CA GLU A 512 26.15 -15.70 -17.90
C GLU A 512 27.28 -16.54 -18.53
N TRP A 513 27.76 -17.55 -17.81
CA TRP A 513 28.66 -18.55 -18.29
C TRP A 513 27.88 -19.86 -18.45
N GLU A 514 27.55 -20.24 -19.67
CA GLU A 514 27.18 -21.63 -19.97
C GLU A 514 28.49 -22.45 -20.08
N GLU A 515 28.73 -23.34 -19.10
CA GLU A 515 29.70 -24.40 -19.26
C GLU A 515 29.24 -25.29 -20.43
N THR A 516 29.95 -25.23 -21.58
CA THR A 516 29.85 -26.21 -22.65
C THR A 516 30.56 -27.51 -22.28
#